data_7e35d234b837afb623be803685e7dc34
#
_entry.id   7e35d234b837afb623be803685e7dc34
#
_cell.length_a   1.000
_cell.length_b   1.000
_cell.length_c   1.000
_cell.angle_alpha   90.00
_cell.angle_beta   90.00
_cell.angle_gamma   90.00
#
_symmetry.space_group_name_H-M   'P 1'
#
loop_
_entity.id
_entity.type
_entity.pdbx_description
1 polymer ?
#
loop_
_entity_poly.entity_id
_entity_poly.type
_entity_poly.pdbx_seq_one_letter_code
_entity_poly.pdbx_strand_id
1 'polypeptide(L)'
;GAKQAGRNGYQFFDADHDRRTEARFVALARVQDALDDDEFCLYYQPTVDMRDGSVIGVEALLRWNHPERGMLLPGQFLPLIEHTGLAVSVGNWVMRCGIEQLAQWQSMGLDLTLSVNVSARHLQEPAFARHLAKLLEQQSTPVADRLVIEILETTALADMAHTCALMQECRSLGVRFALDDFGAGYSTLTYLKRLPLDMLKIDRSFVINMLNDRHDLAIVEGVIGLSETFGCSVVAEGVDTLEQARRLIEIGCDIGQGNGIAPPMPADEVVAWAHAFNGISMLAGLPID
;
A
#
# COMPACT_ATOMS: atom_id res chain seq x y z
N GLY A 1 8.19 -18.76 -38.67
CA GLY A 1 7.01 -19.56 -38.59
C GLY A 1 5.95 -19.32 -39.68
N ALA A 2 6.17 -18.39 -40.64
CA ALA A 2 5.16 -18.04 -41.65
C ALA A 2 5.18 -18.93 -42.91
N LYS A 3 5.85 -20.07 -42.89
CA LYS A 3 5.94 -20.97 -44.08
C LYS A 3 5.13 -22.28 -43.98
N GLN A 4 4.35 -22.47 -42.90
CA GLN A 4 3.55 -23.72 -42.72
C GLN A 4 2.04 -23.52 -42.59
N ALA A 5 1.53 -22.27 -42.59
CA ALA A 5 0.10 -22.01 -42.74
C ALA A 5 -0.15 -21.49 -44.15
N GLY A 6 -1.08 -22.12 -44.89
CA GLY A 6 -1.35 -21.93 -46.30
C GLY A 6 -1.41 -20.49 -46.75
N ARG A 7 -0.89 -20.22 -47.96
CA ARG A 7 -0.92 -18.96 -48.69
C ARG A 7 -2.37 -18.57 -48.99
N ASN A 8 -3.08 -17.92 -48.08
CA ASN A 8 -4.25 -17.06 -48.32
C ASN A 8 -4.82 -16.52 -46.98
N GLY A 9 -4.01 -15.81 -46.22
CA GLY A 9 -4.46 -15.05 -45.04
C GLY A 9 -4.25 -13.56 -45.29
N TYR A 10 -5.31 -12.80 -45.48
CA TYR A 10 -5.28 -11.34 -45.37
C TYR A 10 -5.14 -11.01 -43.89
N GLN A 11 -4.01 -10.46 -43.49
CA GLN A 11 -3.87 -9.82 -42.19
C GLN A 11 -4.52 -8.45 -42.33
N PHE A 12 -5.70 -8.27 -41.76
CA PHE A 12 -6.33 -6.95 -41.66
C PHE A 12 -5.38 -6.04 -40.87
N PHE A 13 -4.94 -4.98 -41.55
CA PHE A 13 -4.22 -3.89 -40.90
C PHE A 13 -5.22 -3.14 -40.02
N ASP A 14 -5.17 -3.39 -38.72
CA ASP A 14 -6.00 -2.68 -37.75
C ASP A 14 -5.27 -1.42 -37.29
N ALA A 15 -5.50 -0.32 -38.02
CA ALA A 15 -4.89 0.99 -37.76
C ALA A 15 -5.20 1.51 -36.31
N ASP A 16 -6.27 1.03 -35.71
CA ASP A 16 -6.62 1.37 -34.31
C ASP A 16 -5.79 0.56 -33.32
N HIS A 17 -5.52 -0.70 -33.64
CA HIS A 17 -4.63 -1.54 -32.84
C HIS A 17 -3.18 -1.00 -32.85
N ASP A 18 -2.66 -0.62 -34.03
CA ASP A 18 -1.32 -0.08 -34.15
C ASP A 18 -1.18 1.26 -33.41
N ARG A 19 -2.17 2.16 -33.52
CA ARG A 19 -2.18 3.42 -32.78
C ARG A 19 -2.23 3.23 -31.27
N ARG A 20 -3.01 2.27 -30.77
CA ARG A 20 -3.06 1.95 -29.33
C ARG A 20 -1.73 1.37 -28.84
N THR A 21 -1.12 0.53 -29.63
CA THR A 21 0.18 -0.07 -29.31
C THR A 21 1.28 0.99 -29.26
N GLU A 22 1.33 1.89 -30.25
CA GLU A 22 2.27 3.00 -30.29
C GLU A 22 2.07 3.96 -29.12
N ALA A 23 0.83 4.35 -28.83
CA ALA A 23 0.50 5.20 -27.68
C ALA A 23 0.92 4.56 -26.35
N ARG A 24 0.77 3.23 -26.22
CA ARG A 24 1.23 2.50 -25.03
C ARG A 24 2.76 2.53 -24.90
N PHE A 25 3.50 2.35 -26.00
CA PHE A 25 4.97 2.45 -25.99
C PHE A 25 5.45 3.84 -25.56
N VAL A 26 4.83 4.89 -26.11
CA VAL A 26 5.14 6.28 -25.73
C VAL A 26 4.86 6.51 -24.24
N ALA A 27 3.72 6.02 -23.74
CA ALA A 27 3.38 6.16 -22.34
C ALA A 27 4.34 5.40 -21.40
N LEU A 28 4.80 4.19 -21.79
CA LEU A 28 5.80 3.44 -21.02
C LEU A 28 7.16 4.13 -21.03
N ALA A 29 7.62 4.64 -22.19
CA ALA A 29 8.85 5.41 -22.28
C ALA A 29 8.77 6.64 -21.36
N ARG A 30 7.62 7.33 -21.33
CA ARG A 30 7.43 8.50 -20.48
C ARG A 30 7.51 8.19 -18.97
N VAL A 31 7.04 6.99 -18.54
CA VAL A 31 7.21 6.54 -17.16
C VAL A 31 8.69 6.25 -16.83
N GLN A 32 9.44 5.70 -17.79
CA GLN A 32 10.89 5.50 -17.62
C GLN A 32 11.61 6.84 -17.48
N ASP A 33 11.33 7.82 -18.37
CA ASP A 33 11.88 9.17 -18.29
C ASP A 33 11.58 9.81 -16.92
N ALA A 34 10.35 9.65 -16.41
CA ALA A 34 9.96 10.16 -15.11
C ALA A 34 10.78 9.58 -13.94
N LEU A 35 11.19 8.31 -14.04
CA LEU A 35 12.05 7.67 -13.05
C LEU A 35 13.49 8.21 -13.13
N ASP A 36 13.97 8.49 -14.34
CA ASP A 36 15.33 8.97 -14.61
C ASP A 36 15.47 10.47 -14.30
N ASP A 37 14.39 11.25 -14.45
CA ASP A 37 14.33 12.70 -14.26
C ASP A 37 13.82 13.14 -12.87
N ASP A 38 13.72 12.21 -11.88
CA ASP A 38 13.27 12.48 -10.50
C ASP A 38 11.87 13.12 -10.41
N GLU A 39 10.96 12.78 -11.33
CA GLU A 39 9.60 13.32 -11.31
C GLU A 39 8.65 12.59 -10.35
N PHE A 40 9.05 11.44 -9.82
CA PHE A 40 8.30 10.74 -8.78
C PHE A 40 8.60 11.34 -7.40
N CYS A 41 7.59 11.34 -6.54
CA CYS A 41 7.73 11.68 -5.13
C CYS A 41 6.80 10.80 -4.28
N LEU A 42 7.09 10.72 -2.99
CA LEU A 42 6.24 10.04 -2.00
C LEU A 42 5.48 11.08 -1.18
N TYR A 43 4.19 10.85 -1.05
CA TYR A 43 3.33 11.48 -0.05
C TYR A 43 3.06 10.47 1.05
N TYR A 44 2.73 10.92 2.24
CA TYR A 44 2.58 10.06 3.39
C TYR A 44 1.24 10.33 4.05
N GLN A 45 0.44 9.29 4.24
CA GLN A 45 -0.84 9.40 4.92
C GLN A 45 -0.75 8.80 6.32
N PRO A 46 -1.06 9.59 7.37
CA PRO A 46 -0.98 9.13 8.74
C PRO A 46 -1.97 8.01 9.09
N THR A 47 -1.49 7.08 9.91
CA THR A 47 -2.26 6.04 10.61
C THR A 47 -2.20 6.32 12.10
N VAL A 48 -3.34 6.34 12.78
CA VAL A 48 -3.45 6.71 14.19
C VAL A 48 -4.20 5.67 15.01
N ASP A 49 -3.90 5.60 16.31
CA ASP A 49 -4.82 5.01 17.28
C ASP A 49 -5.94 6.02 17.54
N MET A 50 -7.16 5.64 17.18
CA MET A 50 -8.32 6.54 17.27
C MET A 50 -8.82 6.72 18.70
N ARG A 51 -8.37 5.92 19.69
CA ARG A 51 -8.77 6.05 21.10
C ARG A 51 -8.07 7.21 21.79
N ASP A 52 -6.76 7.34 21.57
CA ASP A 52 -5.93 8.33 22.26
C ASP A 52 -5.31 9.37 21.31
N GLY A 53 -5.45 9.15 20.00
CA GLY A 53 -4.90 10.02 18.97
C GLY A 53 -3.38 9.90 18.79
N SER A 54 -2.76 8.83 19.25
CA SER A 54 -1.34 8.60 18.99
C SER A 54 -1.11 8.30 17.51
N VAL A 55 -0.05 8.89 16.94
CA VAL A 55 0.36 8.62 15.56
C VAL A 55 1.20 7.35 15.55
N ILE A 56 0.68 6.28 14.92
CA ILE A 56 1.32 4.98 14.88
C ILE A 56 2.31 4.89 13.71
N GLY A 57 1.94 5.46 12.57
CA GLY A 57 2.73 5.35 11.36
C GLY A 57 2.18 6.17 10.22
N VAL A 58 2.73 5.90 9.06
CA VAL A 58 2.32 6.53 7.80
C VAL A 58 2.36 5.50 6.67
N GLU A 59 1.49 5.66 5.68
CA GLU A 59 1.56 4.92 4.42
C GLU A 59 2.22 5.78 3.34
N ALA A 60 3.24 5.22 2.66
CA ALA A 60 3.90 5.87 1.53
C ALA A 60 3.07 5.71 0.25
N LEU A 61 2.64 6.81 -0.29
CA LEU A 61 1.78 6.89 -1.46
C LEU A 61 2.51 7.57 -2.61
N LEU A 62 2.77 6.80 -3.66
CA LEU A 62 3.46 7.29 -4.85
C LEU A 62 2.67 8.42 -5.52
N ARG A 63 3.40 9.45 -5.98
CA ARG A 63 2.90 10.57 -6.77
C ARG A 63 3.83 10.81 -7.94
N TRP A 64 3.29 11.29 -9.03
CA TRP A 64 4.07 11.70 -10.19
C TRP A 64 3.86 13.18 -10.48
N ASN A 65 4.90 13.98 -10.28
CA ASN A 65 4.91 15.40 -10.59
C ASN A 65 5.19 15.62 -12.10
N HIS A 66 4.17 15.36 -12.91
CA HIS A 66 4.29 15.41 -14.37
C HIS A 66 4.41 16.87 -14.85
N PRO A 67 5.45 17.24 -15.62
CA PRO A 67 5.73 18.64 -15.99
C PRO A 67 4.60 19.35 -16.72
N GLU A 68 3.79 18.63 -17.51
CA GLU A 68 2.69 19.21 -18.29
C GLU A 68 1.30 18.99 -17.63
N ARG A 69 1.15 17.94 -16.84
CA ARG A 69 -0.16 17.51 -16.29
C ARG A 69 -0.31 17.78 -14.81
N GLY A 70 0.74 18.29 -14.15
CA GLY A 70 0.78 18.45 -12.71
C GLY A 70 0.84 17.12 -11.95
N MET A 71 0.37 17.10 -10.71
CA MET A 71 0.42 15.93 -9.83
C MET A 71 -0.53 14.83 -10.31
N LEU A 72 0.03 13.68 -10.67
CA LEU A 72 -0.72 12.49 -11.05
C LEU A 72 -0.77 11.48 -9.90
N LEU A 73 -1.95 10.90 -9.68
CA LEU A 73 -2.19 9.85 -8.70
C LEU A 73 -1.85 8.46 -9.27
N PRO A 74 -1.51 7.48 -8.42
CA PRO A 74 -1.11 6.12 -8.84
C PRO A 74 -2.05 5.48 -9.85
N GLY A 75 -3.36 5.55 -9.64
CA GLY A 75 -4.37 4.98 -10.54
C GLY A 75 -4.35 5.52 -11.97
N GLN A 76 -3.67 6.67 -12.23
CA GLN A 76 -3.57 7.27 -13.56
C GLN A 76 -2.41 6.73 -14.40
N PHE A 77 -1.42 6.05 -13.78
CA PHE A 77 -0.23 5.56 -14.49
C PHE A 77 0.21 4.15 -14.09
N LEU A 78 0.00 3.67 -12.86
CA LEU A 78 0.39 2.33 -12.44
C LEU A 78 -0.21 1.21 -13.31
N PRO A 79 -1.48 1.26 -13.74
CA PRO A 79 -2.04 0.23 -14.61
C PRO A 79 -1.30 0.06 -15.95
N LEU A 80 -0.57 1.10 -16.41
CA LEU A 80 0.25 1.03 -17.64
C LEU A 80 1.46 0.12 -17.47
N ILE A 81 2.06 0.11 -16.27
CA ILE A 81 3.34 -0.55 -15.98
C ILE A 81 3.21 -1.87 -15.23
N GLU A 82 2.04 -2.17 -14.64
CA GLU A 82 1.80 -3.28 -13.72
C GLU A 82 2.35 -4.64 -14.21
N HIS A 83 2.23 -4.90 -15.52
CA HIS A 83 2.69 -6.14 -16.14
C HIS A 83 4.05 -6.00 -16.86
N THR A 84 4.81 -4.96 -16.59
CA THR A 84 6.10 -4.67 -17.23
C THR A 84 7.24 -4.67 -16.22
N GLY A 85 8.49 -4.66 -16.70
CA GLY A 85 9.67 -4.49 -15.85
C GLY A 85 9.71 -3.14 -15.13
N LEU A 86 9.01 -2.11 -15.64
CA LEU A 86 8.92 -0.80 -14.99
C LEU A 86 8.25 -0.85 -13.62
N ALA A 87 7.30 -1.78 -13.40
CA ALA A 87 6.71 -1.97 -12.08
C ALA A 87 7.77 -2.34 -11.02
N VAL A 88 8.78 -3.14 -11.41
CA VAL A 88 9.91 -3.49 -10.53
C VAL A 88 10.80 -2.27 -10.29
N SER A 89 11.14 -1.53 -11.35
CA SER A 89 12.01 -0.34 -11.24
C SER A 89 11.38 0.74 -10.35
N VAL A 90 10.09 1.04 -10.56
CA VAL A 90 9.33 1.99 -9.74
C VAL A 90 9.19 1.47 -8.31
N GLY A 91 8.89 0.17 -8.12
CA GLY A 91 8.81 -0.44 -6.79
C GLY A 91 10.13 -0.36 -6.02
N ASN A 92 11.26 -0.62 -6.67
CA ASN A 92 12.58 -0.48 -6.07
C ASN A 92 12.88 0.98 -5.67
N TRP A 93 12.47 1.94 -6.51
CA TRP A 93 12.60 3.36 -6.21
C TRP A 93 11.76 3.74 -4.97
N VAL A 94 10.48 3.33 -4.93
CA VAL A 94 9.58 3.57 -3.79
C VAL A 94 10.15 2.98 -2.50
N MET A 95 10.61 1.72 -2.55
CA MET A 95 11.18 1.03 -1.39
C MET A 95 12.43 1.76 -0.86
N ARG A 96 13.34 2.15 -1.76
CA ARG A 96 14.55 2.89 -1.40
C ARG A 96 14.21 4.23 -0.76
N CYS A 97 13.39 5.06 -1.42
CA CYS A 97 13.02 6.39 -0.90
C CYS A 97 12.24 6.29 0.42
N GLY A 98 11.34 5.29 0.55
CA GLY A 98 10.61 5.07 1.78
C GLY A 98 11.52 4.69 2.95
N ILE A 99 12.45 3.75 2.75
CA ILE A 99 13.41 3.32 3.79
C ILE A 99 14.34 4.47 4.20
N GLU A 100 14.85 5.25 3.25
CA GLU A 100 15.68 6.43 3.50
C GLU A 100 14.92 7.47 4.33
N GLN A 101 13.65 7.73 3.97
CA GLN A 101 12.80 8.67 4.71
C GLN A 101 12.48 8.18 6.12
N LEU A 102 12.18 6.89 6.29
CA LEU A 102 11.93 6.29 7.61
C LEU A 102 13.16 6.43 8.52
N ALA A 103 14.36 6.13 8.00
CA ALA A 103 15.61 6.30 8.74
C ALA A 103 15.87 7.77 9.14
N GLN A 104 15.52 8.71 8.26
CA GLN A 104 15.62 10.13 8.56
C GLN A 104 14.67 10.52 9.71
N TRP A 105 13.41 10.13 9.68
CA TRP A 105 12.46 10.42 10.76
C TRP A 105 12.88 9.82 12.09
N GLN A 106 13.36 8.57 12.07
CA GLN A 106 13.86 7.93 13.29
C GLN A 106 15.06 8.66 13.86
N SER A 107 15.99 9.16 13.01
CA SER A 107 17.13 9.98 13.45
C SER A 107 16.70 11.31 14.09
N MET A 108 15.53 11.82 13.73
CA MET A 108 14.91 13.02 14.31
C MET A 108 14.08 12.71 15.58
N GLY A 109 14.05 11.46 16.02
CA GLY A 109 13.29 11.02 17.21
C GLY A 109 11.81 10.76 16.96
N LEU A 110 11.38 10.69 15.69
CA LEU A 110 10.01 10.37 15.32
C LEU A 110 9.87 8.84 15.14
N ASP A 111 9.24 8.18 16.09
CA ASP A 111 9.09 6.72 16.13
C ASP A 111 7.80 6.30 15.40
N LEU A 112 7.86 6.26 14.08
CA LEU A 112 6.74 5.87 13.21
C LEU A 112 7.01 4.53 12.53
N THR A 113 5.93 3.84 12.17
CA THR A 113 5.98 2.76 11.18
C THR A 113 5.77 3.34 9.78
N LEU A 114 6.38 2.74 8.77
CA LEU A 114 6.17 3.09 7.38
C LEU A 114 5.60 1.89 6.64
N SER A 115 4.42 2.06 6.08
CA SER A 115 3.80 1.11 5.15
C SER A 115 4.18 1.43 3.72
N VAL A 116 4.54 0.40 2.94
CA VAL A 116 4.92 0.53 1.52
C VAL A 116 4.19 -0.50 0.69
N ASN A 117 3.44 -0.04 -0.31
CA ASN A 117 2.73 -0.89 -1.25
C ASN A 117 3.69 -1.60 -2.22
N VAL A 118 3.55 -2.93 -2.34
CA VAL A 118 4.37 -3.77 -3.23
C VAL A 118 3.46 -4.50 -4.23
N SER A 119 3.69 -4.24 -5.53
CA SER A 119 2.93 -4.91 -6.59
C SER A 119 3.28 -6.39 -6.71
N ALA A 120 2.36 -7.19 -7.25
CA ALA A 120 2.57 -8.61 -7.52
C ALA A 120 3.85 -8.87 -8.34
N ARG A 121 4.09 -8.04 -9.36
CA ARG A 121 5.26 -8.15 -10.24
C ARG A 121 6.56 -7.91 -9.49
N HIS A 122 6.58 -6.92 -8.59
CA HIS A 122 7.75 -6.59 -7.78
C HIS A 122 8.03 -7.68 -6.73
N LEU A 123 6.97 -8.18 -6.06
CA LEU A 123 7.09 -9.24 -5.07
C LEU A 123 7.61 -10.56 -5.68
N GLN A 124 7.27 -10.84 -6.95
CA GLN A 124 7.73 -12.04 -7.68
C GLN A 124 9.16 -11.93 -8.22
N GLU A 125 9.84 -10.78 -8.04
CA GLU A 125 11.23 -10.62 -8.48
C GLU A 125 12.16 -11.50 -7.63
N PRO A 126 12.94 -12.41 -8.23
CA PRO A 126 13.79 -13.35 -7.48
C PRO A 126 14.84 -12.67 -6.57
N ALA A 127 15.16 -11.42 -6.83
CA ALA A 127 16.11 -10.65 -6.06
C ALA A 127 15.45 -9.78 -4.96
N PHE A 128 14.13 -9.81 -4.79
CA PHE A 128 13.38 -8.91 -3.90
C PHE A 128 13.94 -8.89 -2.47
N ALA A 129 13.98 -10.03 -1.78
CA ALA A 129 14.47 -10.10 -0.40
C ALA A 129 15.92 -9.66 -0.26
N ARG A 130 16.79 -10.04 -1.23
CA ARG A 130 18.19 -9.61 -1.25
C ARG A 130 18.33 -8.12 -1.46
N HIS A 131 17.51 -7.52 -2.34
CA HIS A 131 17.50 -6.08 -2.58
C HIS A 131 17.04 -5.34 -1.32
N LEU A 132 15.96 -5.79 -0.69
CA LEU A 132 15.46 -5.26 0.58
C LEU A 132 16.52 -5.32 1.67
N ALA A 133 17.20 -6.48 1.86
CA ALA A 133 18.27 -6.62 2.84
C ALA A 133 19.36 -5.58 2.63
N LYS A 134 19.80 -5.39 1.37
CA LYS A 134 20.83 -4.40 1.03
C LYS A 134 20.39 -2.97 1.35
N LEU A 135 19.13 -2.60 1.08
CA LEU A 135 18.60 -1.27 1.40
C LEU A 135 18.57 -1.03 2.91
N LEU A 136 18.17 -2.04 3.69
CA LEU A 136 18.14 -1.96 5.16
C LEU A 136 19.57 -1.87 5.77
N GLU A 137 20.51 -2.63 5.24
CA GLU A 137 21.93 -2.60 5.68
C GLU A 137 22.63 -1.26 5.40
N GLN A 138 22.17 -0.52 4.41
CA GLN A 138 22.71 0.80 4.06
C GLN A 138 22.29 1.91 5.03
N GLN A 139 21.30 1.66 5.87
CA GLN A 139 20.83 2.66 6.82
C GLN A 139 21.72 2.68 8.06
N SER A 140 22.09 3.88 8.53
CA SER A 140 22.84 4.07 9.77
C SER A 140 22.02 3.75 11.02
N THR A 141 20.69 3.85 10.92
CA THR A 141 19.75 3.55 11.99
C THR A 141 18.92 2.31 11.60
N PRO A 142 18.81 1.29 12.45
CA PRO A 142 17.97 0.13 12.16
C PRO A 142 16.49 0.53 12.03
N VAL A 143 15.86 0.18 10.92
CA VAL A 143 14.47 0.55 10.62
C VAL A 143 13.60 -0.63 10.18
N ALA A 144 14.18 -1.83 10.14
CA ALA A 144 13.48 -3.00 9.60
C ALA A 144 12.17 -3.31 10.36
N ASP A 145 12.18 -3.22 11.69
CA ASP A 145 11.01 -3.48 12.55
C ASP A 145 9.92 -2.40 12.45
N ARG A 146 10.23 -1.29 11.78
CA ARG A 146 9.31 -0.18 11.50
C ARG A 146 8.79 -0.19 10.06
N LEU A 147 9.30 -1.05 9.20
CA LEU A 147 8.85 -1.19 7.82
C LEU A 147 7.75 -2.25 7.73
N VAL A 148 6.63 -1.87 7.12
CA VAL A 148 5.51 -2.74 6.79
C VAL A 148 5.39 -2.83 5.27
N ILE A 149 5.43 -4.04 4.73
CA ILE A 149 5.22 -4.30 3.31
C ILE A 149 3.75 -4.64 3.11
N GLU A 150 3.05 -3.83 2.33
CA GLU A 150 1.65 -4.04 2.00
C GLU A 150 1.50 -4.77 0.69
N ILE A 151 0.71 -5.84 0.68
CA ILE A 151 0.41 -6.64 -0.49
C ILE A 151 -1.10 -6.79 -0.64
N LEU A 152 -1.59 -6.65 -1.87
CA LEU A 152 -3.01 -6.89 -2.16
C LEU A 152 -3.38 -8.37 -1.93
N GLU A 153 -4.60 -8.61 -1.50
CA GLU A 153 -5.18 -9.94 -1.34
C GLU A 153 -4.99 -10.81 -2.58
N THR A 154 -5.26 -10.26 -3.77
CA THR A 154 -5.11 -10.96 -5.06
C THR A 154 -3.65 -11.35 -5.35
N THR A 155 -2.69 -10.54 -4.93
CA THR A 155 -1.25 -10.82 -5.07
C THR A 155 -0.84 -12.01 -4.23
N ALA A 156 -1.28 -12.06 -2.98
CA ALA A 156 -0.96 -13.14 -2.05
C ALA A 156 -1.47 -14.49 -2.54
N LEU A 157 -2.58 -14.52 -3.26
CA LEU A 157 -3.23 -15.74 -3.74
C LEU A 157 -2.66 -16.28 -5.05
N ALA A 158 -1.99 -15.47 -5.86
CA ALA A 158 -1.52 -15.85 -7.20
C ALA A 158 -0.49 -17.01 -7.18
N ASP A 159 0.45 -16.98 -6.21
CA ASP A 159 1.40 -18.08 -5.91
C ASP A 159 1.70 -18.12 -4.41
N MET A 160 0.81 -18.79 -3.69
CA MET A 160 0.84 -18.87 -2.23
C MET A 160 2.15 -19.44 -1.67
N ALA A 161 2.69 -20.49 -2.29
CA ALA A 161 3.88 -21.17 -1.77
C ALA A 161 5.11 -20.25 -1.88
N HIS A 162 5.27 -19.61 -3.02
CA HIS A 162 6.33 -18.64 -3.25
C HIS A 162 6.18 -17.41 -2.35
N THR A 163 4.97 -16.85 -2.29
CA THR A 163 4.68 -15.68 -1.46
C THR A 163 4.97 -15.96 0.02
N CYS A 164 4.50 -17.09 0.58
CA CYS A 164 4.79 -17.45 1.98
C CYS A 164 6.30 -17.58 2.25
N ALA A 165 7.04 -18.25 1.35
CA ALA A 165 8.49 -18.43 1.50
C ALA A 165 9.22 -17.07 1.49
N LEU A 166 8.88 -16.21 0.53
CA LEU A 166 9.45 -14.87 0.42
C LEU A 166 9.11 -13.99 1.62
N MET A 167 7.86 -14.00 2.08
CA MET A 167 7.46 -13.28 3.29
C MET A 167 8.24 -13.73 4.52
N GLN A 168 8.47 -15.05 4.67
CA GLN A 168 9.29 -15.58 5.78
C GLN A 168 10.75 -15.13 5.69
N GLU A 169 11.34 -15.11 4.47
CA GLU A 169 12.67 -14.59 4.23
C GLU A 169 12.76 -13.10 4.61
N CYS A 170 11.83 -12.28 4.14
CA CYS A 170 11.78 -10.85 4.49
C CYS A 170 11.54 -10.63 5.99
N ARG A 171 10.67 -11.40 6.64
CA ARG A 171 10.45 -11.32 8.10
C ARG A 171 11.72 -11.66 8.90
N SER A 172 12.59 -12.52 8.38
CA SER A 172 13.89 -12.77 9.03
C SER A 172 14.82 -11.55 9.03
N LEU A 173 14.55 -10.56 8.17
CA LEU A 173 15.21 -9.24 8.19
C LEU A 173 14.60 -8.28 9.21
N GLY A 174 13.47 -8.63 9.83
CA GLY A 174 12.76 -7.82 10.81
C GLY A 174 11.54 -7.06 10.29
N VAL A 175 11.26 -7.08 8.97
CA VAL A 175 10.13 -6.36 8.39
C VAL A 175 8.80 -7.08 8.66
N ARG A 176 7.70 -6.31 8.63
CA ARG A 176 6.33 -6.79 8.83
C ARG A 176 5.54 -6.79 7.54
N PHE A 177 4.44 -7.53 7.52
CA PHE A 177 3.55 -7.61 6.36
C PHE A 177 2.12 -7.25 6.71
N ALA A 178 1.50 -6.45 5.85
CA ALA A 178 0.07 -6.18 5.86
C ALA A 178 -0.61 -6.74 4.61
N LEU A 179 -1.82 -7.25 4.77
CA LEU A 179 -2.70 -7.59 3.67
C LEU A 179 -3.66 -6.44 3.43
N ASP A 180 -3.59 -5.88 2.24
CA ASP A 180 -4.32 -4.69 1.84
C ASP A 180 -5.61 -5.01 1.08
N ASP A 181 -6.59 -4.06 1.08
CA ASP A 181 -7.91 -4.17 0.45
C ASP A 181 -8.69 -5.44 0.88
N PHE A 182 -8.53 -5.85 2.17
CA PHE A 182 -9.11 -7.10 2.64
C PHE A 182 -10.63 -7.04 2.74
N GLY A 183 -11.28 -8.09 2.18
CA GLY A 183 -12.73 -8.23 2.12
C GLY A 183 -13.32 -7.90 0.74
N ALA A 184 -12.58 -7.20 -0.13
CA ALA A 184 -13.03 -6.92 -1.51
C ALA A 184 -12.79 -8.11 -2.47
N GLY A 185 -11.97 -9.09 -2.08
CA GLY A 185 -11.59 -10.26 -2.87
C GLY A 185 -12.33 -11.55 -2.53
N TYR A 186 -11.85 -12.66 -3.08
CA TYR A 186 -12.40 -14.01 -2.88
C TYR A 186 -11.56 -14.84 -1.91
N SER A 187 -10.98 -14.26 -0.86
CA SER A 187 -10.13 -15.01 0.06
C SER A 187 -10.88 -16.14 0.75
N THR A 188 -10.36 -17.35 0.61
CA THR A 188 -10.75 -18.41 1.52
C THR A 188 -9.89 -18.31 2.79
N LEU A 189 -10.51 -18.34 3.97
CA LEU A 189 -9.87 -18.33 5.29
C LEU A 189 -8.71 -19.31 5.43
N THR A 190 -8.73 -20.40 4.64
CA THR A 190 -7.67 -21.40 4.59
C THR A 190 -6.32 -20.83 4.14
N TYR A 191 -6.33 -19.78 3.32
CA TYR A 191 -5.12 -19.14 2.82
C TYR A 191 -4.54 -18.15 3.83
N LEU A 192 -5.38 -17.35 4.48
CA LEU A 192 -4.95 -16.43 5.52
C LEU A 192 -4.15 -17.11 6.63
N LYS A 193 -4.59 -18.30 7.05
CA LYS A 193 -3.90 -19.08 8.10
C LYS A 193 -2.43 -19.39 7.75
N ARG A 194 -2.04 -19.38 6.47
CA ARG A 194 -0.70 -19.75 6.02
C ARG A 194 0.21 -18.55 5.80
N LEU A 195 -0.37 -17.37 5.58
CA LEU A 195 0.40 -16.15 5.36
C LEU A 195 0.94 -15.64 6.70
N PRO A 196 2.24 -15.36 6.81
CA PRO A 196 2.82 -14.78 8.01
C PRO A 196 2.55 -13.27 8.06
N LEU A 197 1.28 -12.90 8.29
CA LEU A 197 0.80 -11.54 8.36
C LEU A 197 0.92 -10.97 9.76
N ASP A 198 1.16 -9.68 9.84
CA ASP A 198 1.19 -8.90 11.08
C ASP A 198 -0.02 -7.95 11.16
N MET A 199 -0.66 -7.65 10.01
CA MET A 199 -1.72 -6.66 9.90
C MET A 199 -2.72 -7.00 8.78
N LEU A 200 -3.99 -6.69 9.01
CA LEU A 200 -5.05 -6.67 8.00
C LEU A 200 -5.55 -5.23 7.83
N LYS A 201 -5.70 -4.75 6.59
CA LYS A 201 -6.28 -3.44 6.28
C LYS A 201 -7.67 -3.65 5.70
N ILE A 202 -8.68 -3.07 6.35
CA ILE A 202 -10.08 -3.15 5.89
C ILE A 202 -10.24 -2.17 4.74
N ASP A 203 -10.69 -2.69 3.59
CA ASP A 203 -10.93 -1.86 2.40
C ASP A 203 -11.90 -0.71 2.71
N ARG A 204 -11.51 0.49 2.24
CA ARG A 204 -12.26 1.73 2.46
C ARG A 204 -13.72 1.67 2.00
N SER A 205 -14.05 0.86 1.00
CA SER A 205 -15.42 0.78 0.48
C SER A 205 -16.42 0.29 1.53
N PHE A 206 -15.99 -0.62 2.42
CA PHE A 206 -16.80 -1.10 3.53
C PHE A 206 -16.90 -0.06 4.65
N VAL A 207 -15.77 0.58 5.00
CA VAL A 207 -15.71 1.60 6.07
C VAL A 207 -16.59 2.81 5.74
N ILE A 208 -16.57 3.28 4.49
CA ILE A 208 -17.38 4.42 4.06
C ILE A 208 -18.89 4.15 4.24
N ASN A 209 -19.34 2.94 3.95
CA ASN A 209 -20.74 2.61 3.92
C ASN A 209 -21.27 1.98 5.20
N MET A 210 -20.42 1.50 6.11
CA MET A 210 -20.80 0.66 7.28
C MET A 210 -21.87 1.27 8.19
N LEU A 211 -22.00 2.61 8.23
CA LEU A 211 -23.00 3.27 9.06
C LEU A 211 -24.42 3.17 8.46
N ASN A 212 -24.53 2.94 7.15
CA ASN A 212 -25.78 2.93 6.41
C ASN A 212 -26.10 1.57 5.76
N ASP A 213 -25.10 0.69 5.61
CA ASP A 213 -25.24 -0.65 5.06
C ASP A 213 -24.83 -1.71 6.09
N ARG A 214 -25.82 -2.52 6.52
CA ARG A 214 -25.60 -3.61 7.48
C ARG A 214 -24.70 -4.73 6.94
N HIS A 215 -24.59 -4.89 5.61
CA HIS A 215 -23.73 -5.92 5.04
C HIS A 215 -22.27 -5.48 5.08
N ASP A 216 -21.99 -4.20 4.78
CA ASP A 216 -20.67 -3.63 4.90
C ASP A 216 -20.21 -3.63 6.37
N LEU A 217 -21.09 -3.27 7.32
CA LEU A 217 -20.81 -3.38 8.74
C LEU A 217 -20.47 -4.83 9.15
N ALA A 218 -21.24 -5.82 8.68
CA ALA A 218 -20.98 -7.23 8.99
C ALA A 218 -19.65 -7.72 8.40
N ILE A 219 -19.20 -7.18 7.25
CA ILE A 219 -17.87 -7.46 6.69
C ILE A 219 -16.80 -6.87 7.59
N VAL A 220 -16.94 -5.60 8.00
CA VAL A 220 -15.99 -4.93 8.92
C VAL A 220 -15.86 -5.73 10.22
N GLU A 221 -16.98 -6.07 10.89
CA GLU A 221 -17.01 -6.88 12.11
C GLU A 221 -16.37 -8.27 11.87
N GLY A 222 -16.61 -8.87 10.71
CA GLY A 222 -15.99 -10.15 10.32
C GLY A 222 -14.47 -10.07 10.19
N VAL A 223 -13.94 -9.00 9.58
CA VAL A 223 -12.49 -8.79 9.43
C VAL A 223 -11.84 -8.56 10.78
N ILE A 224 -12.47 -7.78 11.68
CA ILE A 224 -11.98 -7.55 13.04
C ILE A 224 -11.90 -8.89 13.81
N GLY A 225 -12.95 -9.70 13.79
CA GLY A 225 -12.93 -11.01 14.44
C GLY A 225 -11.90 -11.99 13.84
N LEU A 226 -11.61 -11.87 12.55
CA LEU A 226 -10.53 -12.65 11.91
C LEU A 226 -9.16 -12.19 12.37
N SER A 227 -8.91 -10.88 12.45
CA SER A 227 -7.62 -10.34 12.93
C SER A 227 -7.31 -10.83 14.34
N GLU A 228 -8.28 -10.84 15.25
CA GLU A 228 -8.15 -11.40 16.58
C GLU A 228 -7.81 -12.90 16.55
N THR A 229 -8.52 -13.67 15.71
CA THR A 229 -8.32 -15.12 15.59
C THR A 229 -6.93 -15.48 15.06
N PHE A 230 -6.37 -14.67 14.17
CA PHE A 230 -5.04 -14.89 13.59
C PHE A 230 -3.93 -14.18 14.34
N GLY A 231 -4.23 -13.36 15.33
CA GLY A 231 -3.25 -12.60 16.10
C GLY A 231 -2.58 -11.49 15.30
N CYS A 232 -3.32 -10.91 14.34
CA CYS A 232 -2.90 -9.77 13.54
C CYS A 232 -3.52 -8.48 14.09
N SER A 233 -2.87 -7.33 13.89
CA SER A 233 -3.53 -6.04 14.06
C SER A 233 -4.50 -5.76 12.91
N VAL A 234 -5.49 -4.88 13.13
CA VAL A 234 -6.42 -4.46 12.10
C VAL A 234 -6.37 -2.94 11.95
N VAL A 235 -6.38 -2.45 10.70
CA VAL A 235 -6.43 -1.03 10.36
C VAL A 235 -7.64 -0.77 9.48
N ALA A 236 -8.46 0.22 9.83
CA ALA A 236 -9.57 0.65 8.99
C ALA A 236 -9.14 1.78 8.05
N GLU A 237 -9.36 1.59 6.75
CA GLU A 237 -9.10 2.61 5.74
C GLU A 237 -10.34 3.44 5.41
N GLY A 238 -10.11 4.69 4.98
CA GLY A 238 -11.20 5.59 4.59
C GLY A 238 -12.04 6.09 5.76
N VAL A 239 -11.42 6.27 6.92
CA VAL A 239 -12.05 6.91 8.09
C VAL A 239 -12.16 8.40 7.83
N ASP A 240 -13.28 8.83 7.29
CA ASP A 240 -13.52 10.21 6.84
C ASP A 240 -14.37 11.02 7.83
N THR A 241 -15.05 10.35 8.78
CA THR A 241 -15.93 11.00 9.78
C THR A 241 -15.68 10.50 11.20
N LEU A 242 -15.99 11.36 12.17
CA LEU A 242 -15.96 11.02 13.59
C LEU A 242 -16.92 9.86 13.94
N GLU A 243 -18.06 9.79 13.25
CA GLU A 243 -19.04 8.74 13.50
C GLU A 243 -18.53 7.35 13.07
N GLN A 244 -17.79 7.29 11.94
CA GLN A 244 -17.09 6.07 11.53
C GLN A 244 -16.03 5.68 12.54
N ALA A 245 -15.19 6.62 13.00
CA ALA A 245 -14.15 6.35 13.99
C ALA A 245 -14.75 5.80 15.29
N ARG A 246 -15.82 6.41 15.80
CA ARG A 246 -16.55 5.91 17.00
C ARG A 246 -17.06 4.49 16.81
N ARG A 247 -17.72 4.24 15.68
CA ARG A 247 -18.27 2.92 15.41
C ARG A 247 -17.19 1.86 15.30
N LEU A 248 -16.06 2.18 14.67
CA LEU A 248 -14.90 1.28 14.57
C LEU A 248 -14.34 0.93 15.95
N ILE A 249 -14.13 1.92 16.81
CA ILE A 249 -13.67 1.69 18.21
C ILE A 249 -14.67 0.81 18.97
N GLU A 250 -15.98 1.08 18.90
CA GLU A 250 -17.02 0.30 19.56
C GLU A 250 -16.99 -1.19 19.17
N ILE A 251 -16.61 -1.51 17.93
CA ILE A 251 -16.55 -2.88 17.41
C ILE A 251 -15.15 -3.49 17.46
N GLY A 252 -14.17 -2.79 18.08
CA GLY A 252 -12.84 -3.33 18.35
C GLY A 252 -11.76 -3.02 17.31
N CYS A 253 -11.97 -2.03 16.43
CA CYS A 253 -10.94 -1.52 15.52
C CYS A 253 -10.46 -0.15 15.98
N ASP A 254 -9.29 -0.12 16.62
CA ASP A 254 -8.74 1.09 17.22
C ASP A 254 -7.86 1.90 16.28
N ILE A 255 -7.30 1.25 15.24
CA ILE A 255 -6.35 1.88 14.31
C ILE A 255 -7.08 2.30 13.04
N GLY A 256 -6.90 3.55 12.64
CA GLY A 256 -7.55 4.09 11.46
C GLY A 256 -6.66 4.98 10.62
N GLN A 257 -7.04 5.06 9.34
CA GLN A 257 -6.44 5.92 8.32
C GLN A 257 -7.56 6.47 7.43
N GLY A 258 -7.48 7.73 7.05
CA GLY A 258 -8.46 8.35 6.15
C GLY A 258 -8.32 9.86 6.08
N ASN A 259 -9.03 10.49 5.12
CA ASN A 259 -8.96 11.93 4.94
C ASN A 259 -9.58 12.72 6.11
N GLY A 260 -10.48 12.09 6.86
CA GLY A 260 -11.02 12.68 8.09
C GLY A 260 -9.97 12.79 9.20
N ILE A 261 -8.92 11.97 9.19
CA ILE A 261 -7.77 12.04 10.07
C ILE A 261 -6.75 13.02 9.50
N ALA A 262 -6.21 12.70 8.32
CA ALA A 262 -5.34 13.56 7.54
C ALA A 262 -5.29 13.10 6.07
N PRO A 263 -5.26 14.02 5.11
CA PRO A 263 -4.93 13.67 3.73
C PRO A 263 -3.45 13.29 3.61
N PRO A 264 -3.06 12.60 2.53
CA PRO A 264 -1.65 12.39 2.21
C PRO A 264 -0.89 13.71 2.08
N MET A 265 0.27 13.82 2.72
CA MET A 265 1.09 15.03 2.78
C MET A 265 2.56 14.76 2.42
N PRO A 266 3.36 15.77 2.02
CA PRO A 266 4.80 15.64 1.84
C PRO A 266 5.54 15.28 3.14
N ALA A 267 6.75 14.72 3.01
CA ALA A 267 7.53 14.22 4.16
C ALA A 267 7.89 15.30 5.21
N ASP A 268 8.10 16.54 4.77
CA ASP A 268 8.43 17.68 5.61
C ASP A 268 7.23 18.15 6.45
N GLU A 269 6.02 17.93 5.98
CA GLU A 269 4.79 18.25 6.71
C GLU A 269 4.47 17.21 7.79
N VAL A 270 4.88 15.94 7.62
CA VAL A 270 4.56 14.83 8.55
C VAL A 270 5.03 15.12 9.96
N VAL A 271 6.26 15.61 10.13
CA VAL A 271 6.86 15.89 11.46
C VAL A 271 6.05 16.96 12.20
N ALA A 272 5.76 18.07 11.52
CA ALA A 272 4.99 19.16 12.10
C ALA A 272 3.56 18.71 12.42
N TRP A 273 2.95 17.94 11.53
CA TRP A 273 1.61 17.40 11.73
C TRP A 273 1.57 16.42 12.91
N ALA A 274 2.50 15.47 12.99
CA ALA A 274 2.54 14.47 14.07
C ALA A 274 2.70 15.11 15.45
N HIS A 275 3.50 16.18 15.56
CA HIS A 275 3.64 16.92 16.82
C HIS A 275 2.42 17.77 17.16
N ALA A 276 1.70 18.29 16.17
CA ALA A 276 0.53 19.13 16.35
C ALA A 276 -0.75 18.32 16.51
N PHE A 277 -0.75 17.08 16.02
CA PHE A 277 -1.92 16.22 16.06
C PHE A 277 -2.24 15.85 17.51
N ASN A 278 -3.33 16.42 17.94
CA ASN A 278 -3.88 16.20 19.26
C ASN A 278 -5.19 15.45 19.05
N GLY A 279 -5.16 14.12 19.05
CA GLY A 279 -6.29 13.25 18.75
C GLY A 279 -7.59 13.63 19.44
N ILE A 280 -7.47 14.35 20.54
CA ILE A 280 -8.56 14.91 21.33
C ILE A 280 -9.48 15.85 20.53
N SER A 281 -9.01 16.58 19.53
CA SER A 281 -9.88 17.49 18.76
C SER A 281 -10.83 16.74 17.81
N MET A 282 -10.42 15.57 17.31
CA MET A 282 -11.26 14.70 16.49
C MET A 282 -12.20 13.85 17.35
N LEU A 283 -11.73 13.47 18.53
CA LEU A 283 -12.41 12.56 19.46
C LEU A 283 -13.07 13.27 20.66
N ALA A 284 -13.03 14.60 20.72
CA ALA A 284 -13.49 15.45 21.83
C ALA A 284 -14.98 15.29 22.24
N GLY A 285 -15.54 14.17 22.04
CA GLY A 285 -16.87 13.78 22.48
C GLY A 285 -17.03 12.30 22.84
N LEU A 286 -15.93 11.53 22.82
CA LEU A 286 -15.97 10.14 23.33
C LEU A 286 -15.79 10.16 24.84
N PRO A 287 -16.66 9.49 25.65
CA PRO A 287 -16.34 9.19 27.03
C PRO A 287 -15.09 8.28 27.00
N ILE A 288 -14.04 8.71 27.66
CA ILE A 288 -12.89 7.88 28.02
C ILE A 288 -13.34 7.18 29.32
N ASP A 289 -13.77 5.93 29.21
CA ASP A 289 -13.96 5.05 30.37
C ASP A 289 -12.66 4.31 30.70
#